data_17041a78fc871d4b8b7374fa56a9af1e
#
_entry.id   17041a78fc871d4b8b7374fa56a9af1e
#
_cell.length_a   1.000
_cell.length_b   1.000
_cell.length_c   1.000
_cell.angle_alpha   90.00
_cell.angle_beta   90.00
_cell.angle_gamma   90.00
#
_symmetry.space_group_name_H-M   'P 1'
#
loop_
_entity.id
_entity.type
_entity.pdbx_description
1 polymer ?
#
loop_
_entity_poly.entity_id
_entity_poly.type
_entity_poly.pdbx_seq_one_letter_code
_entity_poly.pdbx_strand_id
1 'polypeptide(L)'
;MNFIFDLDHTVIDSSHRQLTRPDGSLDLDAWRENCTAEMISRDKLLPLAKVMRSVFANGHTVIICTARVMSPHDIAFLKANNLRYNALLSRA
;
A
#
# COMPACT_ATOMS: atom_id res chain seq x y z
N MET A 1 -13.56 -5.65 16.52
CA MET A 1 -13.27 -4.23 16.26
C MET A 1 -12.73 -4.07 14.86
N ASN A 2 -13.10 -3.02 14.17
CA ASN A 2 -12.67 -2.76 12.79
C ASN A 2 -11.52 -1.76 12.78
N PHE A 3 -10.46 -2.09 12.08
CA PHE A 3 -9.29 -1.22 11.91
C PHE A 3 -9.14 -0.86 10.45
N ILE A 4 -8.99 0.43 10.17
CA ILE A 4 -8.81 0.94 8.81
C ILE A 4 -7.37 1.44 8.67
N PHE A 5 -6.67 0.95 7.65
CA PHE A 5 -5.29 1.33 7.35
C PHE A 5 -5.20 1.97 5.98
N ASP A 6 -4.51 3.10 5.88
CA ASP A 6 -4.03 3.62 4.61
C ASP A 6 -2.73 2.90 4.24
N LEU A 7 -2.37 2.82 2.97
CA LEU A 7 -1.14 2.16 2.54
C LEU A 7 0.04 3.11 2.45
N ASP A 8 -0.03 4.08 1.55
CA ASP A 8 1.12 4.95 1.27
C ASP A 8 1.43 5.85 2.46
N HIS A 9 2.69 5.88 2.86
CA HIS A 9 3.20 6.65 4.00
C HIS A 9 2.64 6.25 5.36
N THR A 10 1.87 5.17 5.43
CA THR A 10 1.31 4.63 6.68
C THR A 10 1.81 3.22 6.95
N VAL A 11 1.55 2.30 6.02
CA VAL A 11 2.01 0.90 6.12
C VAL A 11 3.19 0.65 5.20
N ILE A 12 3.21 1.30 4.04
CA ILE A 12 4.22 1.11 2.99
C ILE A 12 4.90 2.43 2.66
N ASP A 13 6.22 2.40 2.58
CA ASP A 13 7.01 3.51 2.03
C ASP A 13 7.30 3.23 0.56
N SER A 14 6.57 3.90 -0.31
CA SER A 14 6.72 3.86 -1.77
C SER A 14 7.31 5.16 -2.33
N SER A 15 7.93 5.98 -1.49
CA SER A 15 8.45 7.30 -1.87
C SER A 15 9.48 7.23 -3.00
N HIS A 16 10.22 6.13 -3.13
CA HIS A 16 11.24 5.96 -4.17
C HIS A 16 10.66 6.00 -5.60
N ARG A 17 9.35 5.80 -5.76
CA ARG A 17 8.67 5.81 -7.05
C ARG A 17 7.57 6.87 -7.17
N GLN A 18 7.47 7.76 -6.18
CA GLN A 18 6.54 8.87 -6.19
C GLN A 18 7.26 10.13 -6.67
N LEU A 19 7.20 10.39 -7.98
CA LEU A 19 7.79 11.56 -8.58
C LEU A 19 6.79 12.72 -8.59
N THR A 20 7.31 13.94 -8.39
CA THR A 20 6.48 15.15 -8.39
C THR A 20 6.70 15.95 -9.66
N ARG A 21 5.65 16.67 -10.08
CA ARG A 21 5.73 17.66 -11.16
C ARG A 21 6.33 18.96 -10.62
N PRO A 22 6.75 19.88 -11.49
CA PRO A 22 7.30 21.17 -11.05
C PRO A 22 6.38 22.00 -10.15
N ASP A 23 5.05 21.77 -10.23
CA ASP A 23 4.07 22.44 -9.37
C ASP A 23 3.90 21.78 -8.00
N GLY A 24 4.64 20.69 -7.72
CA GLY A 24 4.59 19.97 -6.46
C GLY A 24 3.56 18.85 -6.40
N SER A 25 2.72 18.68 -7.42
CA SER A 25 1.75 17.60 -7.48
C SER A 25 2.42 16.27 -7.87
N LEU A 26 1.79 15.14 -7.50
CA LEU A 26 2.27 13.82 -7.89
C LEU A 26 2.16 13.64 -9.41
N ASP A 27 3.25 13.19 -10.04
CA ASP A 27 3.26 12.85 -11.46
C ASP A 27 2.58 11.47 -11.64
N LEU A 28 1.31 11.48 -12.01
CA LEU A 28 0.51 10.27 -12.15
C LEU A 28 0.97 9.38 -13.31
N ASP A 29 1.52 9.98 -14.37
CA ASP A 29 2.04 9.18 -15.49
C ASP A 29 3.30 8.44 -15.07
N ALA A 30 4.22 9.11 -14.38
CA ALA A 30 5.40 8.46 -13.83
C ALA A 30 5.02 7.41 -12.78
N TRP A 31 4.00 7.67 -11.97
CA TRP A 31 3.49 6.71 -10.99
C TRP A 31 3.03 5.41 -11.68
N ARG A 32 2.26 5.52 -12.76
CA ARG A 32 1.79 4.37 -13.52
C ARG A 32 2.94 3.58 -14.15
N GLU A 33 3.92 4.28 -14.71
CA GLU A 33 5.11 3.65 -15.30
C GLU A 33 5.93 2.91 -14.24
N ASN A 34 5.95 3.41 -13.00
CA ASN A 34 6.71 2.82 -11.91
C ASN A 34 5.93 1.77 -11.11
N CYS A 35 4.69 1.44 -11.51
CA CYS A 35 3.89 0.38 -10.87
C CYS A 35 4.18 -0.99 -11.49
N THR A 36 5.46 -1.34 -11.59
CA THR A 36 5.91 -2.66 -12.05
C THR A 36 6.19 -3.57 -10.85
N ALA A 37 6.20 -4.87 -11.09
CA ALA A 37 6.52 -5.84 -10.03
C ALA A 37 7.87 -5.56 -9.39
N GLU A 38 8.89 -5.21 -10.21
CA GLU A 38 10.23 -4.90 -9.72
C GLU A 38 10.22 -3.67 -8.81
N MET A 39 9.60 -2.59 -9.25
CA MET A 39 9.55 -1.34 -8.47
C MET A 39 8.74 -1.50 -7.19
N ILE A 40 7.62 -2.19 -7.26
CA ILE A 40 6.78 -2.46 -6.09
C ILE A 40 7.52 -3.31 -5.07
N SER A 41 8.32 -4.29 -5.51
CA SER A 41 9.10 -5.14 -4.61
C SER A 41 10.14 -4.35 -3.79
N ARG A 42 10.50 -3.14 -4.22
CA ARG A 42 11.42 -2.25 -3.51
C ARG A 42 10.71 -1.36 -2.48
N ASP A 43 9.39 -1.38 -2.42
CA ASP A 43 8.66 -0.65 -1.38
C ASP A 43 9.06 -1.20 -0.01
N LYS A 44 9.18 -0.31 0.97
CA LYS A 44 9.57 -0.67 2.33
C LYS A 44 8.36 -0.69 3.23
N LEU A 45 8.38 -1.59 4.23
CA LEU A 45 7.34 -1.62 5.24
C LEU A 45 7.64 -0.60 6.33
N LEU A 46 6.60 0.15 6.72
CA LEU A 46 6.65 1.07 7.83
C LEU A 46 6.26 0.36 9.14
N PRO A 47 6.53 0.94 10.31
CA PRO A 47 6.24 0.28 11.59
C PRO A 47 4.78 -0.16 11.76
N LEU A 48 3.82 0.56 11.18
CA LEU A 48 2.41 0.19 11.25
C LEU A 48 2.09 -1.15 10.55
N ALA A 49 2.97 -1.65 9.69
CA ALA A 49 2.80 -2.98 9.10
C ALA A 49 2.76 -4.07 10.17
N LYS A 50 3.57 -3.94 11.22
CA LYS A 50 3.56 -4.88 12.35
C LYS A 50 2.25 -4.81 13.12
N VAL A 51 1.71 -3.61 13.32
CA VAL A 51 0.43 -3.40 13.98
C VAL A 51 -0.68 -4.05 13.17
N MET A 52 -0.69 -3.86 11.85
CA MET A 52 -1.67 -4.46 10.95
C MET A 52 -1.67 -5.99 11.04
N ARG A 53 -0.48 -6.61 11.04
CA ARG A 53 -0.34 -8.07 11.19
C ARG A 53 -0.88 -8.55 12.52
N SER A 54 -0.55 -7.86 13.60
CA SER A 54 -0.98 -8.20 14.95
C SER A 54 -2.50 -8.10 15.10
N VAL A 55 -3.09 -7.02 14.59
CA VAL A 55 -4.54 -6.80 14.63
C VAL A 55 -5.28 -7.91 13.89
N PHE A 56 -4.81 -8.28 12.71
CA PHE A 56 -5.42 -9.39 11.95
C PHE A 56 -5.28 -10.73 12.68
N ALA A 57 -4.10 -11.01 13.22
CA ALA A 57 -3.82 -12.25 13.93
C ALA A 57 -4.68 -12.39 15.20
N ASN A 58 -5.08 -11.28 15.82
CA ASN A 58 -5.94 -11.27 17.01
C ASN A 58 -7.44 -11.34 16.68
N GLY A 59 -7.79 -11.61 15.44
CA GLY A 59 -9.18 -11.81 15.02
C GLY A 59 -9.98 -10.55 14.76
N HIS A 60 -9.34 -9.39 14.69
CA HIS A 60 -10.01 -8.14 14.34
C HIS A 60 -10.19 -8.01 12.83
N THR A 61 -11.17 -7.20 12.42
CA THR A 61 -11.39 -6.89 11.02
C THR A 61 -10.40 -5.84 10.56
N VAL A 62 -9.65 -6.14 9.49
CA VAL A 62 -8.69 -5.20 8.87
C VAL A 62 -9.24 -4.75 7.52
N ILE A 63 -9.34 -3.45 7.36
CA ILE A 63 -9.80 -2.81 6.13
C ILE A 63 -8.68 -1.91 5.61
N ILE A 64 -8.26 -2.13 4.37
CA ILE A 64 -7.33 -1.24 3.69
C ILE A 64 -8.12 -0.24 2.88
N CYS A 65 -7.88 1.05 3.10
CA CYS A 65 -8.48 2.14 2.34
C CYS A 65 -7.35 2.95 1.71
N THR A 66 -7.26 2.96 0.39
CA THR A 66 -6.16 3.63 -0.31
C THR A 66 -6.66 4.43 -1.50
N ALA A 67 -6.00 5.55 -1.77
CA ALA A 67 -6.25 6.36 -2.95
C ALA A 67 -5.55 5.80 -4.21
N ARG A 68 -4.63 4.83 -4.04
CA ARG A 68 -3.96 4.24 -5.21
C ARG A 68 -4.88 3.26 -5.94
N VAL A 69 -4.70 3.17 -7.26
CA VAL A 69 -5.29 2.09 -8.05
C VAL A 69 -4.43 0.84 -7.83
N MET A 70 -5.02 -0.17 -7.22
CA MET A 70 -4.30 -1.41 -6.90
C MET A 70 -4.14 -2.27 -8.14
N SER A 71 -2.90 -2.68 -8.42
CA SER A 71 -2.59 -3.64 -9.48
C SER A 71 -2.41 -5.04 -8.90
N PRO A 72 -2.42 -6.10 -9.73
CA PRO A 72 -2.08 -7.45 -9.26
C PRO A 72 -0.72 -7.53 -8.56
N HIS A 73 0.24 -6.69 -8.95
CA HIS A 73 1.56 -6.63 -8.33
C HIS A 73 1.49 -6.08 -6.91
N ASP A 74 0.63 -5.08 -6.66
CA ASP A 74 0.38 -4.54 -5.32
C ASP A 74 -0.23 -5.60 -4.41
N ILE A 75 -1.21 -6.34 -4.90
CA ILE A 75 -1.85 -7.42 -4.15
C ILE A 75 -0.82 -8.51 -3.82
N ALA A 76 0.02 -8.89 -4.78
CA ALA A 76 1.08 -9.88 -4.56
C ALA A 76 2.10 -9.41 -3.51
N PHE A 77 2.44 -8.12 -3.51
CA PHE A 77 3.33 -7.53 -2.50
C PHE A 77 2.75 -7.65 -1.10
N LEU A 78 1.48 -7.31 -0.92
CA LEU A 78 0.80 -7.43 0.38
C LEU A 78 0.82 -8.88 0.85
N LYS A 79 0.51 -9.82 -0.02
CA LYS A 79 0.49 -11.25 0.30
C LYS A 79 1.89 -11.76 0.65
N ALA A 80 2.91 -11.39 -0.12
CA ALA A 80 4.29 -11.80 0.11
C ALA A 80 4.84 -11.30 1.46
N ASN A 81 4.35 -10.15 1.92
CA ASN A 81 4.74 -9.55 3.20
C ASN A 81 3.78 -9.90 4.34
N ASN A 82 2.86 -10.83 4.13
CA ASN A 82 1.90 -11.28 5.12
C ASN A 82 1.01 -10.15 5.68
N LEU A 83 0.69 -9.19 4.83
CA LEU A 83 -0.21 -8.07 5.16
C LEU A 83 -1.63 -8.46 4.76
N ARG A 84 -2.30 -9.18 5.66
CA ARG A 84 -3.64 -9.71 5.44
C ARG A 84 -4.71 -8.67 5.76
N TYR A 85 -5.83 -8.76 5.06
CA TYR A 85 -6.96 -7.86 5.24
C TYR A 85 -8.28 -8.57 4.92
N ASN A 86 -9.37 -8.03 5.46
CA ASN A 86 -10.72 -8.56 5.21
C ASN A 86 -11.39 -7.82 4.04
N ALA A 87 -11.08 -6.54 3.86
CA ALA A 87 -11.61 -5.74 2.77
C ALA A 87 -10.56 -4.77 2.26
N LEU A 88 -10.62 -4.47 0.97
CA LEU A 88 -9.74 -3.52 0.30
C LEU A 88 -10.58 -2.53 -0.48
N LEU A 89 -10.49 -1.25 -0.10
CA LEU A 89 -11.15 -0.15 -0.77
C LEU A 89 -10.07 0.65 -1.52
N SER A 90 -10.10 0.59 -2.83
CA SER A 90 -9.12 1.28 -3.67
C SER A 90 -9.82 2.14 -4.72
N ARG A 91 -9.05 3.03 -5.33
CA ARG A 91 -9.53 3.80 -6.47
C ARG A 91 -9.70 2.85 -7.66
N ALA A 92 -10.84 2.96 -8.30
CA ALA A 92 -11.14 2.19 -9.52
C ALA A 92 -10.48 2.81 -10.75
#